data_83b0e3bdc87dee6745ba611f3685ea68
#
_entry.id   83b0e3bdc87dee6745ba611f3685ea68
#
_cell.length_a   1.000
_cell.length_b   1.000
_cell.length_c   1.000
_cell.angle_alpha   90.00
_cell.angle_beta   90.00
_cell.angle_gamma   90.00
#
_symmetry.space_group_name_H-M   'P 1'
#
loop_
_entity.id
_entity.type
_entity.pdbx_description
1 polymer ?
#
loop_
_entity_poly.entity_id
_entity_poly.type
_entity_poly.pdbx_seq_one_letter_code
_entity_poly.pdbx_strand_id
1 'polypeptide(L)'
;MNDQYRAWCWNGRLSIKHHGIKGQKWGVRRYQNPDGTLTSMGKARKRAIDVNRNMDAVNDIVKTMSRKDKDLLNLDGDVYQQSAEDGYAYVKRFIEKSGDVPISFFDIIGDEKGVAISIGTRAGSEYRNKGYCSRVARKGMKWLDAHKDEYDQIVWWARKDNAGSIKIAEKSGFKLDEASVLPDDPWIKYQYK
;
A
#
# COMPACT_ATOMS: atom_id res chain seq x y z
N MET A 1 3.03 24.51 3.81
CA MET A 1 3.04 23.07 4.13
C MET A 1 3.78 22.86 5.44
N ASN A 2 3.12 22.29 6.43
CA ASN A 2 3.51 22.42 7.83
C ASN A 2 4.67 21.45 8.17
N ASP A 3 5.81 21.98 8.61
CA ASP A 3 7.05 21.25 8.98
C ASP A 3 6.88 20.17 10.08
N GLN A 4 5.70 20.07 10.70
CA GLN A 4 5.41 19.06 11.71
C GLN A 4 5.27 17.64 11.16
N TYR A 5 5.05 17.45 9.87
CA TYR A 5 4.94 16.12 9.24
C TYR A 5 6.28 15.52 8.80
N ARG A 6 7.31 16.36 8.56
CA ARG A 6 8.65 15.90 8.16
C ARG A 6 9.43 15.15 9.26
N ALA A 7 9.15 15.44 10.51
CA ALA A 7 9.90 14.83 11.62
C ALA A 7 9.51 13.37 11.93
N TRP A 8 8.47 12.82 11.30
CA TRP A 8 7.91 11.51 11.63
C TRP A 8 8.39 10.36 10.76
N CYS A 9 8.96 10.63 9.60
CA CYS A 9 9.35 9.61 8.61
C CYS A 9 10.85 9.28 8.59
N TRP A 10 11.71 10.02 9.31
CA TRP A 10 13.14 10.04 8.98
C TRP A 10 14.08 9.20 9.85
N ASN A 11 13.65 8.55 10.90
CA ASN A 11 14.58 7.69 11.64
C ASN A 11 13.90 6.41 12.12
N GLY A 12 13.98 5.35 11.37
CA GLY A 12 13.58 3.96 11.61
C GLY A 12 13.60 3.37 13.04
N ARG A 13 13.53 4.21 14.07
CA ARG A 13 13.31 3.87 15.47
C ARG A 13 12.29 4.83 16.04
N LEU A 14 11.05 4.38 16.18
CA LEU A 14 10.06 5.01 17.05
C LEU A 14 10.60 4.97 18.50
N SER A 15 11.43 5.91 18.85
CA SER A 15 11.65 6.25 20.26
C SER A 15 10.35 6.87 20.74
N ILE A 16 9.56 6.13 21.52
CA ILE A 16 8.44 6.68 22.28
C ILE A 16 9.05 7.52 23.42
N LYS A 17 9.49 8.71 23.08
CA LYS A 17 9.75 9.73 24.09
C LYS A 17 8.39 10.28 24.49
N HIS A 18 7.94 9.99 25.70
CA HIS A 18 6.80 10.65 26.31
C HIS A 18 7.16 12.13 26.55
N HIS A 19 7.07 12.94 25.51
CA HIS A 19 7.08 14.38 25.67
C HIS A 19 5.66 14.80 25.95
N GLY A 20 5.37 15.17 27.18
CA GLY A 20 4.13 15.87 27.52
C GLY A 20 4.03 17.11 26.65
N ILE A 21 3.02 17.20 25.81
CA ILE A 21 2.80 18.37 24.96
C ILE A 21 2.32 19.49 25.90
N LYS A 22 3.12 20.55 25.98
CA LYS A 22 2.82 21.75 26.77
C LYS A 22 1.44 22.30 26.34
N GLY A 23 0.46 22.35 27.27
CA GLY A 23 -0.89 22.84 26.99
C GLY A 23 -1.95 21.78 26.71
N GLN A 24 -1.65 20.49 26.75
CA GLN A 24 -2.65 19.44 26.62
C GLN A 24 -3.43 19.33 27.94
N LYS A 25 -4.75 19.60 27.88
CA LYS A 25 -5.64 19.38 29.04
C LYS A 25 -5.71 17.88 29.35
N TRP A 26 -5.51 17.49 30.60
CA TRP A 26 -5.74 16.13 31.09
C TRP A 26 -7.15 15.68 30.72
N GLY A 27 -7.27 14.47 30.13
CA GLY A 27 -8.56 13.89 29.74
C GLY A 27 -8.95 14.08 28.27
N VAL A 28 -8.27 14.96 27.51
CA VAL A 28 -8.52 15.09 26.06
C VAL A 28 -7.65 14.10 25.28
N ARG A 29 -8.24 13.03 24.80
CA ARG A 29 -7.56 12.05 23.96
C ARG A 29 -7.46 12.58 22.52
N ARG A 30 -6.28 13.03 22.12
CA ARG A 30 -6.02 13.60 20.79
C ARG A 30 -6.40 12.68 19.63
N TYR A 31 -6.39 11.38 19.86
CA TYR A 31 -6.58 10.34 18.84
C TYR A 31 -7.87 9.54 18.98
N GLN A 32 -8.66 9.81 20.04
CA GLN A 32 -9.93 9.14 20.30
C GLN A 32 -11.01 10.15 20.63
N ASN A 33 -12.21 9.92 20.12
CA ASN A 33 -13.43 10.61 20.51
C ASN A 33 -13.88 10.14 21.91
N PRO A 34 -14.80 10.86 22.58
CA PRO A 34 -15.34 10.46 23.89
C PRO A 34 -15.99 9.07 23.88
N ASP A 35 -16.54 8.64 22.76
CA ASP A 35 -17.16 7.32 22.53
C ASP A 35 -16.14 6.19 22.31
N GLY A 36 -14.84 6.49 22.37
CA GLY A 36 -13.76 5.53 22.14
C GLY A 36 -13.39 5.30 20.68
N THR A 37 -14.10 5.86 19.71
CA THR A 37 -13.75 5.80 18.30
C THR A 37 -12.51 6.66 18.00
N LEU A 38 -11.81 6.34 16.92
CA LEU A 38 -10.63 7.11 16.53
C LEU A 38 -11.03 8.41 15.83
N THR A 39 -10.41 9.52 16.23
CA THR A 39 -10.44 10.76 15.43
C THR A 39 -9.78 10.53 14.07
N SER A 40 -9.97 11.44 13.10
CA SER A 40 -9.26 11.41 11.82
C SER A 40 -7.74 11.30 11.99
N MET A 41 -7.18 12.02 12.96
CA MET A 41 -5.75 11.95 13.31
C MET A 41 -5.38 10.60 13.96
N GLY A 42 -6.27 10.01 14.75
CA GLY A 42 -6.10 8.67 15.32
C GLY A 42 -6.12 7.59 14.25
N LYS A 43 -7.02 7.71 13.28
CA LYS A 43 -7.08 6.82 12.10
C LYS A 43 -5.80 6.93 11.25
N ALA A 44 -5.34 8.14 10.95
CA ALA A 44 -4.09 8.36 10.20
C ALA A 44 -2.87 7.76 10.93
N ARG A 45 -2.76 7.98 12.25
CA ARG A 45 -1.69 7.39 13.05
C ARG A 45 -1.73 5.86 13.05
N LYS A 46 -2.90 5.26 13.18
CA LYS A 46 -3.06 3.81 13.12
C LYS A 46 -2.63 3.27 11.77
N ARG A 47 -3.05 3.91 10.67
CA ARG A 47 -2.62 3.57 9.31
C ARG A 47 -1.10 3.60 9.18
N ALA A 48 -0.46 4.69 9.60
CA ALA A 48 1.00 4.84 9.55
C ALA A 48 1.73 3.73 10.34
N ILE A 49 1.24 3.36 11.53
CA ILE A 49 1.81 2.28 12.34
C ILE A 49 1.67 0.93 11.62
N ASP A 50 0.49 0.63 11.06
CA ASP A 50 0.23 -0.63 10.37
C ASP A 50 1.10 -0.77 9.10
N VAL A 51 1.30 0.32 8.36
CA VAL A 51 2.16 0.36 7.18
C VAL A 51 3.63 0.19 7.55
N ASN A 52 4.12 0.96 8.54
CA ASN A 52 5.53 0.90 8.94
C ASN A 52 5.91 -0.45 9.56
N ARG A 53 5.00 -1.10 10.29
CA ARG A 53 5.25 -2.43 10.87
C ARG A 53 5.58 -3.49 9.81
N ASN A 54 5.07 -3.34 8.60
CA ASN A 54 5.28 -4.28 7.50
C ASN A 54 6.29 -3.77 6.44
N MET A 55 6.91 -2.60 6.66
CA MET A 55 7.87 -2.04 5.71
C MET A 55 9.08 -2.95 5.52
N ASP A 56 9.64 -3.46 6.60
CA ASP A 56 10.79 -4.37 6.54
C ASP A 56 10.46 -5.64 5.75
N ALA A 57 9.25 -6.16 5.89
CA ALA A 57 8.80 -7.33 5.14
C ALA A 57 8.71 -7.04 3.62
N VAL A 58 8.22 -5.87 3.22
CA VAL A 58 8.17 -5.47 1.81
C VAL A 58 9.58 -5.24 1.27
N ASN A 59 10.43 -4.52 2.00
CA ASN A 59 11.82 -4.29 1.62
C ASN A 59 12.57 -5.62 1.44
N ASP A 60 12.31 -6.61 2.30
CA ASP A 60 12.90 -7.93 2.20
C ASP A 60 12.44 -8.68 0.93
N ILE A 61 11.17 -8.53 0.53
CA ILE A 61 10.66 -9.06 -0.74
C ILE A 61 11.32 -8.33 -1.92
N VAL A 62 11.31 -7.01 -1.93
CA VAL A 62 11.80 -6.18 -3.04
C VAL A 62 13.30 -6.38 -3.28
N LYS A 63 14.11 -6.57 -2.24
CA LYS A 63 15.55 -6.87 -2.36
C LYS A 63 15.82 -8.11 -3.20
N THR A 64 14.92 -9.07 -3.24
CA THR A 64 15.09 -10.31 -4.02
C THR A 64 14.68 -10.15 -5.48
N MET A 65 13.94 -9.10 -5.83
CA MET A 65 13.42 -8.89 -7.19
C MET A 65 14.54 -8.53 -8.15
N SER A 66 14.42 -9.03 -9.39
CA SER A 66 15.26 -8.58 -10.50
C SER A 66 14.95 -7.12 -10.86
N ARG A 67 15.89 -6.45 -11.55
CA ARG A 67 15.63 -5.10 -12.07
C ARG A 67 14.36 -5.06 -12.92
N LYS A 68 14.19 -6.02 -13.82
CA LYS A 68 12.98 -6.14 -14.64
C LYS A 68 11.71 -6.25 -13.81
N ASP A 69 11.71 -7.05 -12.74
CA ASP A 69 10.53 -7.18 -11.88
C ASP A 69 10.24 -5.88 -11.10
N LYS A 70 11.27 -5.13 -10.71
CA LYS A 70 11.13 -3.81 -10.08
C LYS A 70 10.54 -2.79 -11.05
N ASP A 71 11.03 -2.76 -12.29
CA ASP A 71 10.50 -1.92 -13.36
C ASP A 71 9.01 -2.22 -13.64
N LEU A 72 8.64 -3.52 -13.62
CA LEU A 72 7.23 -3.95 -13.78
C LEU A 72 6.29 -3.48 -12.65
N LEU A 73 6.85 -3.14 -11.50
CA LEU A 73 6.09 -2.65 -10.35
C LEU A 73 6.27 -1.14 -10.15
N ASN A 74 6.98 -0.47 -11.06
CA ASN A 74 7.39 0.92 -10.92
C ASN A 74 8.13 1.18 -9.59
N LEU A 75 9.00 0.24 -9.21
CA LEU A 75 9.80 0.30 -7.97
C LEU A 75 11.21 0.84 -8.22
N ASP A 76 11.44 1.55 -9.33
CA ASP A 76 12.70 2.23 -9.60
C ASP A 76 12.86 3.46 -8.70
N GLY A 77 13.92 3.43 -7.92
CA GLY A 77 14.20 4.43 -6.91
C GLY A 77 13.39 4.22 -5.62
N ASP A 78 13.56 5.09 -4.66
CA ASP A 78 12.86 5.08 -3.38
C ASP A 78 11.36 5.42 -3.53
N VAL A 79 10.63 4.60 -4.31
CA VAL A 79 9.18 4.78 -4.56
C VAL A 79 8.41 4.87 -3.25
N TYR A 80 8.87 4.18 -2.22
CA TYR A 80 8.29 4.30 -0.88
C TYR A 80 8.56 5.66 -0.23
N GLN A 81 9.68 6.33 -0.53
CA GLN A 81 9.96 7.70 -0.15
C GLN A 81 9.24 8.69 -1.06
N GLN A 82 9.25 8.47 -2.35
CA GLN A 82 8.63 9.33 -3.35
C GLN A 82 7.11 9.39 -3.21
N SER A 83 6.44 8.27 -2.89
CA SER A 83 5.00 8.26 -2.61
C SER A 83 4.61 9.13 -1.41
N ALA A 84 5.48 9.24 -0.41
CA ALA A 84 5.26 10.14 0.73
C ALA A 84 5.50 11.61 0.36
N GLU A 85 6.44 11.88 -0.55
CA GLU A 85 6.76 13.23 -1.05
C GLU A 85 5.72 13.71 -2.08
N ASP A 86 5.18 12.81 -2.90
CA ASP A 86 4.15 13.10 -3.91
C ASP A 86 2.72 13.20 -3.32
N GLY A 87 2.58 13.04 -2.00
CA GLY A 87 1.28 13.15 -1.32
C GLY A 87 0.42 11.88 -1.37
N TYR A 88 0.89 10.80 -1.96
CA TYR A 88 0.22 9.51 -1.89
C TYR A 88 0.48 8.86 -0.53
N ALA A 89 -0.58 8.64 0.23
CA ALA A 89 -0.49 7.93 1.50
C ALA A 89 -0.74 6.44 1.30
N TYR A 90 0.03 5.60 1.99
CA TYR A 90 -0.35 4.19 2.12
C TYR A 90 -1.62 4.08 2.98
N VAL A 91 -2.65 3.48 2.40
CA VAL A 91 -3.93 3.28 3.09
C VAL A 91 -3.89 1.97 3.87
N LYS A 92 -3.47 0.88 3.22
CA LYS A 92 -3.43 -0.44 3.83
C LYS A 92 -2.41 -1.34 3.15
N ARG A 93 -1.79 -2.23 3.93
CA ARG A 93 -0.82 -3.22 3.47
C ARG A 93 -1.17 -4.60 3.99
N PHE A 94 -1.05 -5.58 3.12
CA PHE A 94 -1.20 -7.00 3.44
C PHE A 94 0.06 -7.75 3.04
N ILE A 95 0.51 -8.67 3.89
CA ILE A 95 1.66 -9.53 3.63
C ILE A 95 1.21 -10.99 3.69
N GLU A 96 1.66 -11.77 2.74
CA GLU A 96 1.56 -13.24 2.77
C GLU A 96 2.93 -13.80 3.10
N LYS A 97 2.97 -14.75 4.04
CA LYS A 97 4.19 -15.38 4.52
C LYS A 97 4.15 -16.90 4.28
N SER A 98 5.34 -17.49 4.25
CA SER A 98 5.54 -18.93 4.36
C SER A 98 6.43 -19.18 5.58
N GLY A 99 5.86 -19.69 6.66
CA GLY A 99 6.50 -19.59 7.98
C GLY A 99 6.73 -18.12 8.35
N ASP A 100 7.95 -17.78 8.73
CA ASP A 100 8.33 -16.40 9.06
C ASP A 100 8.80 -15.57 7.85
N VAL A 101 8.95 -16.19 6.68
CA VAL A 101 9.47 -15.54 5.48
C VAL A 101 8.35 -14.80 4.76
N PRO A 102 8.47 -13.47 4.55
CA PRO A 102 7.52 -12.71 3.75
C PRO A 102 7.70 -13.04 2.26
N ILE A 103 6.61 -13.40 1.57
CA ILE A 103 6.65 -13.87 0.18
C ILE A 103 5.99 -12.89 -0.78
N SER A 104 4.84 -12.33 -0.44
CA SER A 104 4.15 -11.37 -1.30
C SER A 104 3.45 -10.30 -0.48
N PHE A 105 3.25 -9.15 -1.12
CA PHE A 105 2.54 -8.03 -0.55
C PHE A 105 1.42 -7.54 -1.47
N PHE A 106 0.45 -6.87 -0.89
CA PHE A 106 -0.62 -6.16 -1.56
C PHE A 106 -0.82 -4.83 -0.84
N ASP A 107 -0.57 -3.75 -1.54
CA ASP A 107 -0.67 -2.38 -1.01
C ASP A 107 -1.82 -1.65 -1.67
N ILE A 108 -2.55 -0.89 -0.86
CA ILE A 108 -3.55 0.08 -1.27
C ILE A 108 -2.95 1.45 -0.99
N ILE A 109 -2.76 2.24 -2.04
CA ILE A 109 -2.01 3.51 -2.01
C ILE A 109 -2.88 4.60 -2.59
N GLY A 110 -3.01 5.73 -1.92
CA GLY A 110 -3.79 6.87 -2.40
C GLY A 110 -4.45 7.65 -1.28
N ASP A 111 -5.51 8.34 -1.64
CA ASP A 111 -6.31 9.20 -0.75
C ASP A 111 -7.81 8.97 -0.97
N GLU A 112 -8.64 9.86 -0.43
CA GLU A 112 -10.12 9.79 -0.55
C GLU A 112 -10.60 9.93 -2.00
N LYS A 113 -9.84 10.59 -2.88
CA LYS A 113 -10.17 10.76 -4.31
C LYS A 113 -9.92 9.51 -5.13
N GLY A 114 -8.99 8.68 -4.68
CA GLY A 114 -8.73 7.43 -5.36
C GLY A 114 -7.56 6.65 -4.79
N VAL A 115 -7.64 5.35 -4.95
CA VAL A 115 -6.58 4.43 -4.54
C VAL A 115 -6.10 3.57 -5.69
N ALA A 116 -4.81 3.31 -5.71
CA ALA A 116 -4.15 2.38 -6.62
C ALA A 116 -3.69 1.14 -5.87
N ILE A 117 -3.67 0.01 -6.58
CA ILE A 117 -3.19 -1.26 -6.06
C ILE A 117 -1.77 -1.52 -6.54
N SER A 118 -0.90 -1.90 -5.62
CA SER A 118 0.42 -2.44 -5.91
C SER A 118 0.55 -3.84 -5.30
N ILE A 119 1.08 -4.79 -6.08
CA ILE A 119 1.27 -6.17 -5.64
C ILE A 119 2.62 -6.70 -6.12
N GLY A 120 3.32 -7.39 -5.25
CA GLY A 120 4.59 -7.98 -5.58
C GLY A 120 4.84 -9.32 -4.88
N THR A 121 5.81 -10.07 -5.40
CA THR A 121 6.23 -11.35 -4.82
C THR A 121 7.74 -11.47 -4.83
N ARG A 122 8.25 -12.18 -3.82
CA ARG A 122 9.66 -12.58 -3.72
C ARG A 122 10.10 -13.32 -4.99
N ALA A 123 11.31 -13.01 -5.47
CA ALA A 123 11.91 -13.73 -6.58
C ALA A 123 12.28 -15.16 -6.15
N GLY A 124 12.30 -16.06 -7.14
CA GLY A 124 12.65 -17.45 -6.96
C GLY A 124 11.56 -18.39 -7.50
N SER A 125 11.97 -19.48 -8.14
CA SER A 125 11.04 -20.46 -8.71
C SER A 125 10.19 -21.15 -7.63
N GLU A 126 10.73 -21.27 -6.41
CA GLU A 126 10.06 -21.82 -5.24
C GLU A 126 8.87 -20.99 -4.77
N TYR A 127 8.80 -19.70 -5.15
CA TYR A 127 7.71 -18.78 -4.77
C TYR A 127 6.76 -18.47 -5.92
N ARG A 128 7.26 -18.53 -7.18
CA ARG A 128 6.44 -18.22 -8.36
C ARG A 128 5.42 -19.33 -8.63
N ASN A 129 4.26 -18.95 -9.12
CA ASN A 129 3.14 -19.85 -9.47
C ASN A 129 2.60 -20.70 -8.30
N LYS A 130 2.94 -20.37 -7.06
CA LYS A 130 2.43 -21.02 -5.83
C LYS A 130 1.19 -20.34 -5.23
N GLY A 131 0.64 -19.36 -5.93
CA GLY A 131 -0.60 -18.66 -5.54
C GLY A 131 -0.44 -17.63 -4.42
N TYR A 132 0.77 -17.26 -4.00
CA TYR A 132 0.99 -16.29 -2.94
C TYR A 132 0.36 -14.93 -3.26
N CYS A 133 0.59 -14.38 -4.48
CA CYS A 133 -0.04 -13.15 -4.91
C CYS A 133 -1.57 -13.25 -4.92
N SER A 134 -2.14 -14.38 -5.36
CA SER A 134 -3.59 -14.56 -5.36
C SER A 134 -4.17 -14.62 -3.93
N ARG A 135 -3.41 -15.18 -2.97
CA ARG A 135 -3.86 -15.21 -1.57
C ARG A 135 -3.81 -13.83 -0.92
N VAL A 136 -2.71 -13.09 -1.11
CA VAL A 136 -2.61 -11.73 -0.57
C VAL A 136 -3.59 -10.78 -1.23
N ALA A 137 -3.81 -10.89 -2.55
CA ALA A 137 -4.83 -10.13 -3.27
C ALA A 137 -6.23 -10.38 -2.70
N ARG A 138 -6.60 -11.64 -2.44
CA ARG A 138 -7.89 -11.97 -1.83
C ARG A 138 -8.08 -11.31 -0.46
N LYS A 139 -7.03 -11.25 0.37
CA LYS A 139 -7.06 -10.56 1.66
C LYS A 139 -7.26 -9.06 1.48
N GLY A 140 -6.52 -8.46 0.54
CA GLY A 140 -6.61 -7.04 0.21
C GLY A 140 -7.98 -6.67 -0.35
N MET A 141 -8.50 -7.46 -1.29
CA MET A 141 -9.81 -7.22 -1.89
C MET A 141 -10.94 -7.36 -0.89
N LYS A 142 -10.91 -8.35 0.00
CA LYS A 142 -11.91 -8.46 1.08
C LYS A 142 -11.97 -7.21 1.96
N TRP A 143 -10.83 -6.59 2.23
CA TRP A 143 -10.79 -5.34 2.96
C TRP A 143 -11.32 -4.19 2.10
N LEU A 144 -10.89 -4.13 0.84
CA LEU A 144 -11.27 -3.08 -0.11
C LEU A 144 -12.79 -3.06 -0.36
N ASP A 145 -13.42 -4.23 -0.52
CA ASP A 145 -14.87 -4.35 -0.67
C ASP A 145 -15.66 -3.75 0.49
N ALA A 146 -15.13 -3.88 1.70
CA ALA A 146 -15.75 -3.31 2.90
C ALA A 146 -15.55 -1.80 3.04
N HIS A 147 -14.68 -1.18 2.22
CA HIS A 147 -14.30 0.23 2.30
C HIS A 147 -14.38 0.96 0.95
N LYS A 148 -14.89 0.31 -0.08
CA LYS A 148 -14.88 0.84 -1.45
C LYS A 148 -15.63 2.16 -1.59
N ASP A 149 -16.69 2.35 -0.80
CA ASP A 149 -17.50 3.57 -0.82
C ASP A 149 -16.77 4.78 -0.19
N GLU A 150 -15.58 4.56 0.39
CA GLU A 150 -14.72 5.63 0.90
C GLU A 150 -13.85 6.28 -0.20
N TYR A 151 -13.87 5.75 -1.45
CA TYR A 151 -13.00 6.17 -2.54
C TYR A 151 -13.78 6.44 -3.82
N ASP A 152 -13.50 7.58 -4.45
CA ASP A 152 -14.13 7.95 -5.75
C ASP A 152 -13.73 7.00 -6.87
N GLN A 153 -12.51 6.44 -6.82
CA GLN A 153 -12.03 5.45 -7.78
C GLN A 153 -11.02 4.50 -7.16
N ILE A 154 -11.04 3.27 -7.67
CA ILE A 154 -10.13 2.20 -7.28
C ILE A 154 -9.51 1.66 -8.57
N VAL A 155 -8.19 1.80 -8.72
CA VAL A 155 -7.50 1.47 -9.95
C VAL A 155 -6.36 0.47 -9.73
N TRP A 156 -6.07 -0.28 -10.78
CA TRP A 156 -4.91 -1.15 -10.86
C TRP A 156 -4.16 -0.86 -12.15
N TRP A 157 -2.93 -0.42 -12.03
CA TRP A 157 -2.05 -0.24 -13.18
C TRP A 157 -1.20 -1.47 -13.40
N ALA A 158 -1.17 -1.95 -14.65
CA ALA A 158 -0.33 -3.06 -15.05
C ALA A 158 0.38 -2.73 -16.36
N ARG A 159 1.62 -3.20 -16.51
CA ARG A 159 2.27 -3.18 -17.82
C ARG A 159 1.63 -4.24 -18.72
N LYS A 160 1.52 -3.93 -20.00
CA LYS A 160 0.94 -4.83 -21.02
C LYS A 160 1.64 -6.18 -21.09
N ASP A 161 2.96 -6.23 -20.79
CA ASP A 161 3.75 -7.46 -20.76
C ASP A 161 3.73 -8.19 -19.40
N ASN A 162 3.04 -7.67 -18.39
CA ASN A 162 2.90 -8.30 -17.08
C ASN A 162 1.62 -9.14 -16.97
N ALA A 163 1.59 -10.25 -17.71
CA ALA A 163 0.44 -11.16 -17.70
C ALA A 163 0.06 -11.66 -16.29
N GLY A 164 1.02 -11.73 -15.37
CA GLY A 164 0.77 -12.13 -13.98
C GLY A 164 -0.10 -11.11 -13.23
N SER A 165 0.24 -9.83 -13.32
CA SER A 165 -0.51 -8.73 -12.71
C SER A 165 -1.90 -8.59 -13.32
N ILE A 166 -1.98 -8.63 -14.65
CA ILE A 166 -3.23 -8.57 -15.41
C ILE A 166 -4.21 -9.66 -14.94
N LYS A 167 -3.76 -10.92 -14.93
CA LYS A 167 -4.57 -12.06 -14.52
C LYS A 167 -5.08 -11.95 -13.08
N ILE A 168 -4.29 -11.35 -12.17
CA ILE A 168 -4.72 -11.16 -10.79
C ILE A 168 -5.74 -10.02 -10.72
N ALA A 169 -5.52 -8.91 -11.41
CA ALA A 169 -6.47 -7.79 -11.48
C ALA A 169 -7.85 -8.27 -11.97
N GLU A 170 -7.90 -8.96 -13.10
CA GLU A 170 -9.14 -9.50 -13.68
C GLU A 170 -9.84 -10.48 -12.74
N LYS A 171 -9.10 -11.42 -12.13
CA LYS A 171 -9.65 -12.35 -11.14
C LYS A 171 -10.13 -11.67 -9.87
N SER A 172 -9.63 -10.48 -9.58
CA SER A 172 -10.04 -9.65 -8.45
C SER A 172 -11.23 -8.74 -8.77
N GLY A 173 -11.82 -8.86 -9.97
CA GLY A 173 -13.01 -8.11 -10.38
C GLY A 173 -12.72 -6.76 -11.04
N PHE A 174 -11.47 -6.42 -11.28
CA PHE A 174 -11.11 -5.24 -12.04
C PHE A 174 -11.38 -5.43 -13.51
N LYS A 175 -11.84 -4.39 -14.17
CA LYS A 175 -12.12 -4.36 -15.62
C LYS A 175 -11.18 -3.40 -16.32
N LEU A 176 -10.70 -3.80 -17.49
CA LEU A 176 -9.85 -2.96 -18.32
C LEU A 176 -10.58 -1.65 -18.66
N ASP A 177 -9.90 -0.54 -18.47
CA ASP A 177 -10.29 0.74 -18.99
C ASP A 177 -9.75 0.88 -20.43
N GLU A 178 -10.58 0.60 -21.41
CA GLU A 178 -10.20 0.59 -22.82
C GLU A 178 -9.61 1.95 -23.28
N ALA A 179 -10.03 3.06 -22.66
CA ALA A 179 -9.49 4.39 -22.96
C ALA A 179 -8.02 4.53 -22.51
N SER A 180 -7.55 3.69 -21.62
CA SER A 180 -6.15 3.70 -21.15
C SER A 180 -5.19 2.94 -22.09
N VAL A 181 -5.72 2.22 -23.10
CA VAL A 181 -4.89 1.41 -24.00
C VAL A 181 -4.36 2.27 -25.14
N LEU A 182 -3.21 2.91 -24.93
CA LEU A 182 -2.54 3.72 -25.95
C LEU A 182 -1.42 2.91 -26.63
N PRO A 183 -1.18 3.08 -27.95
CA PRO A 183 -0.17 2.29 -28.68
C PRO A 183 1.22 2.33 -28.06
N ASP A 184 1.68 3.52 -27.69
CA ASP A 184 3.03 3.77 -27.23
C ASP A 184 3.18 3.76 -25.70
N ASP A 185 2.08 3.63 -24.94
CA ASP A 185 2.13 3.52 -23.48
C ASP A 185 2.28 2.06 -23.07
N PRO A 186 3.31 1.67 -22.33
CA PRO A 186 3.48 0.32 -21.83
C PRO A 186 2.49 -0.05 -20.72
N TRP A 187 1.77 0.94 -20.16
CA TRP A 187 0.85 0.75 -19.04
C TRP A 187 -0.61 0.71 -19.50
N ILE A 188 -1.41 -0.07 -18.81
CA ILE A 188 -2.86 -0.13 -18.95
C ILE A 188 -3.51 -0.04 -17.57
N LYS A 189 -4.67 0.59 -17.53
CA LYS A 189 -5.42 0.81 -16.31
C LYS A 189 -6.62 -0.14 -16.24
N TYR A 190 -6.81 -0.73 -15.09
CA TYR A 190 -8.00 -1.46 -14.71
C TYR A 190 -8.76 -0.70 -13.64
N GLN A 191 -10.08 -0.71 -13.68
CA GLN A 191 -10.95 -0.07 -12.71
C GLN A 191 -11.78 -1.11 -11.96
N TYR A 192 -11.94 -0.91 -10.66
CA TYR A 192 -12.87 -1.66 -9.82
C TYR A 192 -14.19 -0.90 -9.76
N LYS A 193 -15.30 -1.59 -10.00
CA LYS A 193 -16.65 -1.01 -9.98
C LYS A 193 -17.50 -1.59 -8.88
#